data_36ba4de1bdfb9338112b33848a364bfd
#
_entry.id   36ba4de1bdfb9338112b33848a364bfd
#
_cell.length_a   1.000
_cell.length_b   1.000
_cell.length_c   1.000
_cell.angle_alpha   90.00
_cell.angle_beta   90.00
_cell.angle_gamma   90.00
#
_symmetry.space_group_name_H-M   'P 1'
#
loop_
_entity.id
_entity.type
_entity.pdbx_description
1 polymer ?
#
loop_
_entity_poly.entity_id
_entity_poly.type
_entity_poly.pdbx_seq_one_letter_code
_entity_poly.pdbx_strand_id
1 'polypeptide(L)'
;MDQDVPKLLDREDAFFWPNSDPTVWMRSCEHEVIEPMSGKNFGTMPTWLKGTLLRNGPGSLKVGEYRFDHLFDSSALLHRFEIKDGKVTYQRRFVQTDAYKRNHAAQRIVLTEFGTSVVPDPCRTIFQRVASVFNAEDTMTDNSMISVYPFGDEFYTFTEAPFIHRIDPETLETKSKLCISNYVGVVNHTAHPHVMTDGTVYNLGMSITARGPAYSVICFPPNRITVDETGNEKKLSMFDQATIVATVHSRWTLNPSYMHTFGITDNYFIIIEQPLSVALLTMAVSQFTNDRLCSCLKWYENEKTLIHLISRKTGLIERTFVAEPFFFLHIINQFETSDGKYVVLDVCCYKDAKMLDCMYIDVMKDMHSNPDYAKLFRGRPLRFILPIVPLTADVPKEYDLIEDPIECRNPVIITDRDKTKDEGKADLNEKSAVFDGIVRKKATAERLSNGKVFVSPEMLCDLGCETPRIKYPLVGKEYRYFYAISSDVDMDNPGTIIKVDTVTKTTKTWCENNVFPSEPIFVPNPNGKKEDDGVIVSALIWGQDRETEVGLLVLDAETLEEIARSTFDTPGPVPKCLHGTSGFRHARRSCSTLIVSMMRFFIKNFYYNTITLFTPISLRKLVNY
;
A
#
# COMPACT_ATOMS: atom_id res chain seq x y z
N MET A 1 -11.49 37.49 -49.47
CA MET A 1 -11.49 37.37 -48.01
C MET A 1 -11.22 35.91 -47.68
N ASP A 2 -9.93 35.59 -47.70
CA ASP A 2 -9.47 34.24 -47.30
C ASP A 2 -9.45 34.19 -45.79
N GLN A 3 -10.22 33.28 -45.24
CA GLN A 3 -10.16 32.97 -43.81
C GLN A 3 -8.96 32.03 -43.60
N ASP A 4 -7.97 32.51 -42.86
CA ASP A 4 -6.85 31.73 -42.36
C ASP A 4 -7.37 30.57 -41.51
N VAL A 5 -7.34 29.38 -42.07
CA VAL A 5 -7.47 28.11 -41.33
C VAL A 5 -6.13 27.94 -40.60
N PRO A 6 -6.12 27.79 -39.27
CA PRO A 6 -4.87 27.51 -38.56
C PRO A 6 -4.29 26.20 -39.10
N LYS A 7 -3.08 26.24 -39.65
CA LYS A 7 -2.30 25.04 -39.95
C LYS A 7 -2.23 24.18 -38.67
N LEU A 8 -2.81 23.00 -38.72
CA LEU A 8 -2.46 21.93 -37.78
C LEU A 8 -0.95 21.73 -37.88
N LEU A 9 -0.23 22.13 -36.82
CA LEU A 9 1.16 21.78 -36.63
C LEU A 9 1.29 20.25 -36.82
N ASP A 10 2.24 19.84 -37.64
CA ASP A 10 2.54 18.44 -37.91
C ASP A 10 2.76 17.74 -36.55
N ARG A 11 1.93 16.74 -36.21
CA ARG A 11 1.92 16.02 -34.93
C ARG A 11 3.21 15.22 -34.66
N GLU A 12 4.10 15.12 -35.65
CA GLU A 12 5.34 14.33 -35.57
C GLU A 12 6.46 15.00 -34.74
N ASP A 13 6.39 16.32 -34.47
CA ASP A 13 7.41 17.07 -33.72
C ASP A 13 6.89 17.60 -32.35
N ALA A 14 5.71 17.23 -31.93
CA ALA A 14 5.13 17.73 -30.68
C ALA A 14 5.75 17.00 -29.47
N PHE A 15 6.37 17.77 -28.56
CA PHE A 15 6.93 17.27 -27.30
C PHE A 15 6.00 17.63 -26.13
N PHE A 16 5.24 16.63 -25.65
CA PHE A 16 4.30 16.77 -24.55
C PHE A 16 4.99 16.56 -23.20
N TRP A 17 4.44 17.09 -22.15
CA TRP A 17 4.86 16.87 -20.74
C TRP A 17 6.36 17.14 -20.50
N PRO A 18 6.89 18.33 -20.88
CA PRO A 18 8.33 18.58 -20.92
C PRO A 18 9.02 18.54 -19.55
N ASN A 19 8.25 18.68 -18.46
CA ASN A 19 8.77 18.67 -17.11
C ASN A 19 8.82 17.26 -16.48
N SER A 20 8.26 16.26 -17.16
CA SER A 20 8.31 14.87 -16.71
C SER A 20 9.59 14.20 -17.21
N ASP A 21 10.25 13.45 -16.33
CA ASP A 21 11.43 12.64 -16.66
C ASP A 21 11.11 11.14 -16.44
N PRO A 22 10.70 10.40 -17.49
CA PRO A 22 10.41 8.98 -17.37
C PRO A 22 11.64 8.15 -17.03
N THR A 23 12.87 8.66 -17.29
CA THR A 23 14.10 7.91 -17.06
C THR A 23 14.31 7.55 -15.60
N VAL A 24 13.77 8.34 -14.68
CA VAL A 24 13.84 8.07 -13.22
C VAL A 24 13.18 6.75 -12.82
N TRP A 25 12.19 6.28 -13.59
CA TRP A 25 11.50 5.01 -13.37
C TRP A 25 12.19 3.84 -14.08
N MET A 26 13.04 4.12 -15.07
CA MET A 26 13.69 3.11 -15.92
C MET A 26 15.11 2.77 -15.48
N ARG A 27 15.55 3.26 -14.33
CA ARG A 27 16.88 2.98 -13.79
C ARG A 27 16.98 1.55 -13.28
N SER A 28 18.17 0.98 -13.44
CA SER A 28 18.52 -0.32 -12.87
C SER A 28 19.67 -0.14 -11.88
N CYS A 29 19.54 -0.75 -10.70
CA CYS A 29 20.61 -0.84 -9.73
C CYS A 29 21.69 -1.79 -10.26
N GLU A 30 22.90 -1.30 -10.44
CA GLU A 30 24.04 -2.10 -10.90
C GLU A 30 24.89 -2.60 -9.72
N HIS A 31 24.90 -1.85 -8.63
CA HIS A 31 25.72 -2.12 -7.45
C HIS A 31 24.91 -2.01 -6.16
N GLU A 32 24.91 -3.06 -5.37
CA GLU A 32 24.38 -3.04 -4.00
C GLU A 32 25.24 -2.15 -3.10
N VAL A 33 24.64 -1.63 -2.02
CA VAL A 33 25.32 -0.93 -0.94
C VAL A 33 25.00 -1.70 0.35
N ILE A 34 25.80 -2.72 0.63
CA ILE A 34 25.57 -3.65 1.74
C ILE A 34 25.99 -3.01 3.06
N GLU A 35 27.17 -2.38 3.09
CA GLU A 35 27.65 -1.66 4.26
C GLU A 35 26.99 -0.27 4.34
N PRO A 36 26.56 0.18 5.54
CA PRO A 36 25.93 1.47 5.71
C PRO A 36 26.87 2.62 5.32
N MET A 37 26.50 3.38 4.30
CA MET A 37 27.22 4.59 3.90
C MET A 37 26.64 5.82 4.60
N SER A 38 27.51 6.73 5.03
CA SER A 38 27.12 7.99 5.67
C SER A 38 26.76 9.05 4.65
N GLY A 39 25.66 9.78 4.90
CA GLY A 39 25.20 10.88 4.06
C GLY A 39 25.78 12.24 4.44
N LYS A 40 25.64 13.20 3.53
CA LYS A 40 25.87 14.63 3.77
C LYS A 40 24.54 15.23 4.26
N ASN A 41 24.54 15.77 5.48
CA ASN A 41 23.35 16.36 6.08
C ASN A 41 23.25 17.86 5.75
N PHE A 42 22.04 18.31 5.45
CA PHE A 42 21.64 19.70 5.30
C PHE A 42 20.47 19.97 6.24
N GLY A 43 20.40 21.15 6.83
CA GLY A 43 19.43 21.47 7.88
C GLY A 43 19.72 20.75 9.20
N THR A 44 18.73 20.67 10.08
CA THR A 44 18.86 20.09 11.42
C THR A 44 17.85 18.96 11.62
N MET A 45 18.33 17.73 11.68
CA MET A 45 17.49 16.57 12.01
C MET A 45 16.87 16.74 13.39
N PRO A 46 15.54 16.58 13.55
CA PRO A 46 14.90 16.61 14.84
C PRO A 46 15.54 15.56 15.78
N THR A 47 15.90 15.94 16.98
CA THR A 47 16.61 15.07 17.94
C THR A 47 15.79 13.85 18.39
N TRP A 48 14.46 13.96 18.30
CA TRP A 48 13.54 12.89 18.61
C TRP A 48 13.35 11.90 17.44
N LEU A 49 13.70 12.28 16.20
CA LEU A 49 13.57 11.44 15.02
C LEU A 49 14.69 10.40 15.00
N LYS A 50 14.38 9.17 15.39
CA LYS A 50 15.31 8.04 15.46
C LYS A 50 14.63 6.78 14.97
N GLY A 51 15.32 6.00 14.16
CA GLY A 51 14.80 4.72 13.64
C GLY A 51 15.14 4.51 12.17
N THR A 52 14.41 3.64 11.53
CA THR A 52 14.70 3.18 10.18
C THR A 52 13.49 3.39 9.26
N LEU A 53 13.73 3.90 8.07
CA LEU A 53 12.83 3.85 6.92
C LEU A 53 13.29 2.71 6.01
N LEU A 54 12.44 1.68 5.85
CA LEU A 54 12.62 0.61 4.88
C LEU A 54 11.75 0.88 3.66
N ARG A 55 12.30 0.73 2.47
CA ARG A 55 11.61 0.92 1.20
C ARG A 55 11.82 -0.30 0.32
N ASN A 56 10.82 -0.64 -0.47
CA ASN A 56 10.88 -1.69 -1.48
C ASN A 56 10.44 -1.12 -2.82
N GLY A 57 10.88 -1.71 -3.91
CA GLY A 57 10.47 -1.26 -5.24
C GLY A 57 11.28 -1.88 -6.36
N PRO A 58 11.10 -1.36 -7.59
CA PRO A 58 11.84 -1.80 -8.75
C PRO A 58 13.34 -1.57 -8.56
N GLY A 59 14.14 -2.61 -8.77
CA GLY A 59 15.60 -2.56 -8.62
C GLY A 59 16.35 -2.71 -9.91
N SER A 60 15.99 -3.69 -10.76
CA SER A 60 16.62 -3.88 -12.05
C SER A 60 15.61 -4.30 -13.10
N LEU A 61 15.62 -3.59 -14.21
CA LEU A 61 14.83 -3.88 -15.40
C LEU A 61 15.57 -4.80 -16.39
N LYS A 62 16.80 -5.24 -16.05
CA LYS A 62 17.65 -6.03 -16.95
C LYS A 62 18.08 -7.32 -16.30
N VAL A 63 18.20 -8.36 -17.13
CA VAL A 63 18.78 -9.66 -16.79
C VAL A 63 19.64 -10.12 -17.97
N GLY A 64 20.96 -10.03 -17.86
CA GLY A 64 21.86 -10.19 -19.00
C GLY A 64 21.52 -9.20 -20.11
N GLU A 65 21.33 -9.70 -21.33
CA GLU A 65 20.93 -8.89 -22.50
C GLU A 65 19.41 -8.64 -22.59
N TYR A 66 18.61 -9.23 -21.69
CA TYR A 66 17.16 -9.15 -21.72
C TYR A 66 16.66 -8.03 -20.82
N ARG A 67 15.54 -7.41 -21.18
CA ARG A 67 14.86 -6.38 -20.42
C ARG A 67 13.44 -6.83 -20.07
N PHE A 68 12.97 -6.48 -18.87
CA PHE A 68 11.57 -6.55 -18.54
C PHE A 68 10.77 -5.48 -19.32
N ASP A 69 9.55 -5.82 -19.71
CA ASP A 69 8.69 -4.95 -20.51
C ASP A 69 7.87 -3.99 -19.65
N HIS A 70 7.64 -4.33 -18.39
CA HIS A 70 6.78 -3.58 -17.48
C HIS A 70 7.49 -3.24 -16.17
N LEU A 71 7.20 -2.07 -15.59
CA LEU A 71 7.83 -1.58 -14.36
C LEU A 71 7.66 -2.56 -13.19
N PHE A 72 6.50 -3.21 -13.09
CA PHE A 72 6.19 -4.15 -12.00
C PHE A 72 6.91 -5.50 -12.09
N ASP A 73 7.64 -5.74 -13.17
CA ASP A 73 8.40 -6.99 -13.37
C ASP A 73 9.84 -6.88 -12.87
N SER A 74 10.28 -5.66 -12.56
CA SER A 74 11.66 -5.39 -12.16
C SER A 74 12.03 -6.14 -10.87
N SER A 75 13.26 -6.62 -10.79
CA SER A 75 13.74 -7.34 -9.60
C SER A 75 13.63 -6.50 -8.34
N ALA A 76 13.14 -7.10 -7.25
CA ALA A 76 12.89 -6.41 -5.99
C ALA A 76 14.18 -5.87 -5.35
N LEU A 77 14.21 -4.57 -5.00
CA LEU A 77 15.32 -3.91 -4.33
C LEU A 77 14.84 -3.22 -3.05
N LEU A 78 15.49 -3.54 -1.94
CA LEU A 78 15.29 -2.88 -0.68
C LEU A 78 16.23 -1.68 -0.53
N HIS A 79 15.70 -0.59 0.04
CA HIS A 79 16.48 0.57 0.49
C HIS A 79 16.25 0.76 1.99
N ARG A 80 17.29 1.11 2.72
CA ARG A 80 17.26 1.38 4.14
C ARG A 80 17.90 2.72 4.43
N PHE A 81 17.17 3.58 5.13
CA PHE A 81 17.69 4.82 5.71
C PHE A 81 17.57 4.70 7.22
N GLU A 82 18.68 4.71 7.94
CA GLU A 82 18.68 4.75 9.39
C GLU A 82 19.04 6.16 9.90
N ILE A 83 18.20 6.69 10.79
CA ILE A 83 18.42 7.95 11.48
C ILE A 83 18.83 7.62 12.91
N LYS A 84 20.04 7.99 13.28
CA LYS A 84 20.57 7.78 14.63
C LYS A 84 21.42 8.98 15.04
N ASP A 85 21.06 9.62 16.16
CA ASP A 85 21.76 10.76 16.74
C ASP A 85 22.05 11.89 15.74
N GLY A 86 21.03 12.21 14.91
CA GLY A 86 21.10 13.25 13.89
C GLY A 86 21.89 12.88 12.63
N LYS A 87 22.47 11.68 12.57
CA LYS A 87 23.17 11.15 11.40
C LYS A 87 22.27 10.20 10.63
N VAL A 88 22.41 10.19 9.31
CA VAL A 88 21.67 9.27 8.43
C VAL A 88 22.64 8.37 7.70
N THR A 89 22.34 7.08 7.65
CA THR A 89 23.05 6.11 6.82
C THR A 89 22.12 5.50 5.80
N TYR A 90 22.66 5.03 4.68
CA TYR A 90 21.95 4.42 3.58
C TYR A 90 22.53 3.07 3.19
N GLN A 91 21.64 2.14 2.86
CA GLN A 91 21.94 0.82 2.29
C GLN A 91 20.92 0.47 1.23
N ARG A 92 21.33 -0.39 0.27
CA ARG A 92 20.39 -1.03 -0.68
C ARG A 92 20.85 -2.44 -1.01
N ARG A 93 19.87 -3.37 -1.14
CA ARG A 93 20.16 -4.77 -1.43
C ARG A 93 19.00 -5.43 -2.17
N PHE A 94 19.30 -6.28 -3.16
CA PHE A 94 18.29 -7.08 -3.85
C PHE A 94 17.70 -8.14 -2.92
N VAL A 95 16.37 -8.30 -3.01
CA VAL A 95 15.70 -9.44 -2.40
C VAL A 95 16.10 -10.70 -3.16
N GLN A 96 16.65 -11.68 -2.47
CA GLN A 96 17.13 -12.93 -3.06
C GLN A 96 15.95 -13.90 -3.28
N THR A 97 14.99 -13.50 -4.13
CA THR A 97 13.86 -14.34 -4.55
C THR A 97 14.35 -15.49 -5.43
N ASP A 98 13.55 -16.53 -5.61
CA ASP A 98 13.91 -17.61 -6.52
C ASP A 98 13.87 -17.14 -7.97
N ALA A 99 12.94 -16.23 -8.31
CA ALA A 99 12.91 -15.56 -9.61
C ALA A 99 14.21 -14.80 -9.88
N TYR A 100 14.68 -13.99 -8.92
CA TYR A 100 15.96 -13.26 -9.03
C TYR A 100 17.14 -14.19 -9.27
N LYS A 101 17.30 -15.23 -8.41
CA LYS A 101 18.40 -16.19 -8.50
C LYS A 101 18.39 -16.97 -9.84
N ARG A 102 17.21 -17.45 -10.25
CA ARG A 102 17.05 -18.21 -11.49
C ARG A 102 17.32 -17.36 -12.73
N ASN A 103 16.82 -16.13 -12.77
CA ASN A 103 17.06 -15.18 -13.85
C ASN A 103 18.55 -14.87 -13.98
N HIS A 104 19.25 -14.57 -12.87
CA HIS A 104 20.68 -14.26 -12.88
C HIS A 104 21.55 -15.47 -13.23
N ALA A 105 21.22 -16.65 -12.71
CA ALA A 105 21.95 -17.89 -13.08
C ALA A 105 21.81 -18.22 -14.56
N ALA A 106 20.64 -17.98 -15.15
CA ALA A 106 20.36 -18.25 -16.55
C ALA A 106 20.75 -17.08 -17.48
N GLN A 107 21.07 -15.89 -16.95
CA GLN A 107 21.30 -14.64 -17.68
C GLN A 107 20.17 -14.30 -18.66
N ARG A 108 18.93 -14.64 -18.28
CA ARG A 108 17.71 -14.39 -19.06
C ARG A 108 16.47 -14.47 -18.16
N ILE A 109 15.34 -13.95 -18.63
CA ILE A 109 14.05 -14.03 -17.95
C ILE A 109 13.51 -15.45 -18.12
N VAL A 110 13.44 -16.22 -17.01
CA VAL A 110 13.04 -17.65 -17.01
C VAL A 110 11.66 -17.91 -16.42
N LEU A 111 11.01 -16.88 -15.85
CA LEU A 111 9.63 -16.92 -15.37
C LEU A 111 8.81 -15.84 -16.06
N THR A 112 7.55 -16.15 -16.35
CA THR A 112 6.59 -15.13 -16.82
C THR A 112 6.23 -14.23 -15.65
N GLU A 113 6.32 -12.94 -15.87
CA GLU A 113 5.98 -11.89 -14.93
C GLU A 113 4.64 -11.22 -15.32
N PHE A 114 4.28 -10.14 -14.64
CA PHE A 114 3.04 -9.41 -14.88
C PHE A 114 2.93 -8.92 -16.34
N GLY A 115 3.89 -8.19 -16.83
CA GLY A 115 3.91 -7.60 -18.18
C GLY A 115 4.95 -8.20 -19.12
N THR A 116 5.79 -9.14 -18.67
CA THR A 116 6.88 -9.72 -19.45
C THR A 116 6.72 -11.22 -19.60
N SER A 117 6.80 -11.69 -20.84
CA SER A 117 6.78 -13.12 -21.15
C SER A 117 8.15 -13.76 -20.90
N VAL A 118 8.15 -15.03 -20.48
CA VAL A 118 9.38 -15.81 -20.35
C VAL A 118 10.11 -15.92 -21.68
N VAL A 119 11.44 -15.83 -21.65
CA VAL A 119 12.30 -16.16 -22.80
C VAL A 119 12.35 -17.68 -22.93
N PRO A 120 11.83 -18.27 -24.03
CA PRO A 120 11.74 -19.71 -24.18
C PRO A 120 13.11 -20.40 -24.01
N ASP A 121 13.14 -21.49 -23.25
CA ASP A 121 14.32 -22.33 -23.13
C ASP A 121 14.36 -23.32 -24.31
N PRO A 122 15.32 -23.19 -25.22
CA PRO A 122 15.43 -24.08 -26.37
C PRO A 122 15.75 -25.52 -25.96
N CYS A 123 16.31 -25.74 -24.76
CA CYS A 123 16.68 -27.07 -24.26
C CYS A 123 15.53 -27.80 -23.55
N ARG A 124 14.41 -27.13 -23.23
CA ARG A 124 13.26 -27.79 -22.59
C ARG A 124 12.37 -28.48 -23.62
N THR A 125 12.12 -29.74 -23.39
CA THR A 125 11.15 -30.52 -24.17
C THR A 125 9.71 -30.11 -23.84
N ILE A 126 8.77 -30.40 -24.76
CA ILE A 126 7.32 -30.18 -24.53
C ILE A 126 6.86 -30.89 -23.24
N PHE A 127 7.34 -32.11 -22.98
CA PHE A 127 6.98 -32.85 -21.76
C PHE A 127 7.46 -32.18 -20.48
N GLN A 128 8.64 -31.56 -20.47
CA GLN A 128 9.15 -30.82 -19.33
C GLN A 128 8.35 -29.51 -19.12
N ARG A 129 7.90 -28.86 -20.20
CA ARG A 129 7.02 -27.67 -20.12
C ARG A 129 5.66 -28.03 -19.54
N VAL A 130 5.05 -29.13 -19.99
CA VAL A 130 3.77 -29.63 -19.45
C VAL A 130 3.92 -30.05 -17.99
N ALA A 131 4.98 -30.72 -17.61
CA ALA A 131 5.22 -31.14 -16.22
C ALA A 131 5.38 -29.93 -15.27
N SER A 132 6.03 -28.84 -15.72
CA SER A 132 6.22 -27.65 -14.88
C SER A 132 4.92 -26.90 -14.60
N VAL A 133 3.91 -27.00 -15.47
CA VAL A 133 2.59 -26.34 -15.25
C VAL A 133 1.88 -26.87 -13.99
N PHE A 134 2.16 -28.11 -13.58
CA PHE A 134 1.56 -28.71 -12.39
C PHE A 134 2.27 -28.38 -11.08
N ASN A 135 3.40 -27.64 -11.14
CA ASN A 135 4.12 -27.19 -9.96
C ASN A 135 4.07 -25.65 -9.88
N ALA A 136 3.19 -25.12 -9.02
CA ALA A 136 3.02 -23.68 -8.86
C ALA A 136 4.32 -22.97 -8.40
N GLU A 137 5.17 -23.62 -7.60
CA GLU A 137 6.45 -23.05 -7.16
C GLU A 137 7.45 -22.87 -8.32
N ASP A 138 7.33 -23.68 -9.36
CA ASP A 138 8.21 -23.62 -10.54
C ASP A 138 7.71 -22.64 -11.62
N THR A 139 6.43 -22.28 -11.60
CA THR A 139 5.76 -21.52 -12.67
C THR A 139 5.36 -20.10 -12.25
N MET A 140 5.11 -19.86 -10.96
CA MET A 140 4.73 -18.54 -10.47
C MET A 140 5.97 -17.77 -10.02
N THR A 141 5.98 -16.48 -10.39
CA THR A 141 6.99 -15.56 -9.87
C THR A 141 6.80 -15.32 -8.36
N ASP A 142 7.91 -15.25 -7.64
CA ASP A 142 7.95 -14.85 -6.23
C ASP A 142 8.62 -13.48 -6.05
N ASN A 143 8.71 -12.67 -7.12
CA ASN A 143 9.33 -11.35 -7.13
C ASN A 143 8.58 -10.37 -6.24
N SER A 144 8.98 -10.26 -4.97
CA SER A 144 8.29 -9.52 -3.92
C SER A 144 8.73 -8.05 -3.87
N MET A 145 8.48 -7.30 -4.96
CA MET A 145 8.98 -5.93 -5.14
C MET A 145 8.03 -4.81 -4.69
N ILE A 146 6.80 -5.14 -4.25
CA ILE A 146 5.76 -4.13 -4.03
C ILE A 146 5.97 -3.39 -2.71
N SER A 147 6.05 -4.12 -1.60
CA SER A 147 6.02 -3.51 -0.26
C SER A 147 6.86 -4.28 0.76
N VAL A 148 7.00 -3.72 1.95
CA VAL A 148 7.62 -4.37 3.11
C VAL A 148 6.84 -4.04 4.37
N TYR A 149 6.49 -5.07 5.17
CA TYR A 149 5.68 -4.93 6.38
C TYR A 149 6.22 -5.77 7.54
N PRO A 150 6.01 -5.32 8.79
CA PRO A 150 6.28 -6.12 9.97
C PRO A 150 5.18 -7.14 10.24
N PHE A 151 5.57 -8.36 10.62
CA PHE A 151 4.73 -9.39 11.21
C PHE A 151 5.31 -9.76 12.57
N GLY A 152 4.81 -9.12 13.63
CA GLY A 152 5.40 -9.17 14.96
C GLY A 152 6.75 -8.47 14.99
N ASP A 153 7.80 -9.22 15.27
CA ASP A 153 9.21 -8.78 15.31
C ASP A 153 10.00 -9.08 14.02
N GLU A 154 9.37 -9.70 13.04
CA GLU A 154 9.96 -10.04 11.74
C GLU A 154 9.45 -9.13 10.63
N PHE A 155 10.23 -8.96 9.56
CA PHE A 155 9.89 -8.13 8.41
C PHE A 155 9.82 -8.99 7.15
N TYR A 156 8.80 -8.71 6.33
CA TYR A 156 8.54 -9.46 5.10
C TYR A 156 8.33 -8.53 3.92
N THR A 157 8.90 -8.91 2.77
CA THR A 157 8.59 -8.28 1.46
C THR A 157 7.42 -8.99 0.82
N PHE A 158 6.61 -8.24 0.07
CA PHE A 158 5.35 -8.70 -0.47
C PHE A 158 5.27 -8.53 -1.99
N THR A 159 4.51 -9.44 -2.58
CA THR A 159 3.95 -9.39 -3.93
C THR A 159 2.49 -9.86 -3.87
N GLU A 160 1.79 -9.90 -4.98
CA GLU A 160 0.41 -10.41 -5.05
C GLU A 160 0.32 -11.92 -5.33
N ALA A 161 1.45 -12.61 -5.43
CA ALA A 161 1.54 -14.07 -5.40
C ALA A 161 1.46 -14.58 -3.95
N PRO A 162 1.30 -15.90 -3.71
CA PRO A 162 1.21 -16.43 -2.34
C PRO A 162 2.55 -16.42 -1.57
N PHE A 163 3.59 -15.86 -2.13
CA PHE A 163 4.95 -15.87 -1.57
C PHE A 163 5.30 -14.55 -0.90
N ILE A 164 5.95 -14.66 0.27
CA ILE A 164 6.57 -13.54 0.97
C ILE A 164 8.00 -13.92 1.37
N HIS A 165 8.89 -12.93 1.48
CA HIS A 165 10.28 -13.18 1.88
C HIS A 165 10.59 -12.47 3.19
N ARG A 166 11.04 -13.24 4.19
CA ARG A 166 11.56 -12.68 5.42
C ARG A 166 12.90 -12.04 5.18
N ILE A 167 13.05 -10.83 5.65
CA ILE A 167 14.29 -10.05 5.55
C ILE A 167 14.80 -9.67 6.94
N ASP A 168 16.09 -9.45 7.02
CA ASP A 168 16.73 -8.80 8.16
C ASP A 168 16.63 -7.27 7.95
N PRO A 169 15.96 -6.51 8.83
CA PRO A 169 15.77 -5.08 8.64
C PRO A 169 17.04 -4.24 8.82
N GLU A 170 18.11 -4.80 9.39
CA GLU A 170 19.39 -4.09 9.61
C GLU A 170 20.36 -4.32 8.46
N THR A 171 20.44 -5.55 7.93
CA THR A 171 21.38 -5.94 6.87
C THR A 171 20.73 -6.07 5.49
N LEU A 172 19.40 -6.00 5.43
CA LEU A 172 18.57 -6.24 4.23
C LEU A 172 18.74 -7.65 3.64
N GLU A 173 19.32 -8.59 4.39
CA GLU A 173 19.52 -9.95 3.94
C GLU A 173 18.20 -10.71 3.87
N THR A 174 17.97 -11.41 2.76
CA THR A 174 16.83 -12.32 2.62
C THR A 174 17.10 -13.60 3.42
N LYS A 175 16.25 -13.89 4.41
CA LYS A 175 16.43 -15.02 5.34
C LYS A 175 15.69 -16.28 4.92
N SER A 176 14.44 -16.14 4.48
CA SER A 176 13.61 -17.28 4.09
C SER A 176 12.46 -16.85 3.19
N LYS A 177 11.94 -17.79 2.43
CA LYS A 177 10.69 -17.69 1.67
C LYS A 177 9.59 -18.42 2.42
N LEU A 178 8.40 -17.84 2.46
CA LEU A 178 7.18 -18.45 2.96
C LEU A 178 6.12 -18.47 1.87
N CYS A 179 5.33 -19.55 1.80
CA CYS A 179 4.16 -19.66 0.97
C CYS A 179 2.93 -19.60 1.88
N ILE A 180 2.15 -18.53 1.80
CA ILE A 180 0.97 -18.32 2.65
C ILE A 180 -0.09 -19.40 2.44
N SER A 181 -0.18 -19.96 1.23
CA SER A 181 -1.11 -21.06 0.92
C SER A 181 -0.87 -22.33 1.75
N ASN A 182 0.32 -22.48 2.34
CA ASN A 182 0.63 -23.61 3.23
C ASN A 182 0.01 -23.46 4.62
N TYR A 183 -0.45 -22.26 4.98
CA TYR A 183 -0.99 -21.93 6.29
C TYR A 183 -2.50 -21.66 6.27
N VAL A 184 -2.99 -21.12 5.15
CA VAL A 184 -4.39 -20.73 5.01
C VAL A 184 -4.85 -20.92 3.56
N GLY A 185 -6.11 -21.30 3.37
CA GLY A 185 -6.67 -21.71 2.05
C GLY A 185 -6.87 -20.56 1.07
N VAL A 186 -5.78 -19.89 0.65
CA VAL A 186 -5.80 -18.85 -0.37
C VAL A 186 -4.78 -19.18 -1.48
N VAL A 187 -5.04 -18.73 -2.71
CA VAL A 187 -4.17 -18.93 -3.88
C VAL A 187 -3.26 -17.74 -4.16
N ASN A 188 -3.62 -16.58 -3.65
CA ASN A 188 -2.84 -15.35 -3.67
C ASN A 188 -3.26 -14.43 -2.51
N HIS A 189 -2.58 -13.32 -2.33
CA HIS A 189 -2.95 -12.28 -1.35
C HIS A 189 -2.50 -10.91 -1.84
N THR A 190 -3.01 -9.84 -1.22
CA THR A 190 -2.57 -8.48 -1.56
C THR A 190 -1.20 -8.16 -0.95
N ALA A 191 -0.52 -7.19 -1.52
CA ALA A 191 0.75 -6.68 -0.99
C ALA A 191 0.57 -5.57 0.06
N HIS A 192 -0.66 -5.34 0.53
CA HIS A 192 -1.03 -4.26 1.45
C HIS A 192 -1.81 -4.74 2.68
N PRO A 193 -1.16 -5.51 3.59
CA PRO A 193 -1.78 -5.93 4.84
C PRO A 193 -2.00 -4.74 5.79
N HIS A 194 -3.04 -4.83 6.62
CA HIS A 194 -3.26 -3.93 7.76
C HIS A 194 -2.61 -4.50 9.01
N VAL A 195 -1.63 -3.79 9.57
CA VAL A 195 -0.98 -4.14 10.84
C VAL A 195 -1.65 -3.33 11.94
N MET A 196 -2.40 -3.98 12.80
CA MET A 196 -3.16 -3.33 13.86
C MET A 196 -2.28 -2.97 15.07
N THR A 197 -2.75 -2.06 15.90
CA THR A 197 -2.01 -1.58 17.09
C THR A 197 -1.77 -2.66 18.15
N ASP A 198 -2.60 -3.71 18.17
CA ASP A 198 -2.44 -4.89 19.04
C ASP A 198 -1.47 -5.93 18.46
N GLY A 199 -0.93 -5.69 17.26
CA GLY A 199 -0.02 -6.57 16.55
C GLY A 199 -0.72 -7.63 15.68
N THR A 200 -2.05 -7.66 15.63
CA THR A 200 -2.80 -8.49 14.68
C THR A 200 -2.58 -7.96 13.27
N VAL A 201 -2.40 -8.83 12.30
CA VAL A 201 -2.30 -8.46 10.89
C VAL A 201 -3.48 -9.03 10.13
N TYR A 202 -4.11 -8.19 9.31
CA TYR A 202 -5.16 -8.62 8.37
C TYR A 202 -4.66 -8.43 6.94
N ASN A 203 -4.98 -9.40 6.08
CA ASN A 203 -4.74 -9.28 4.64
C ASN A 203 -5.94 -9.81 3.86
N LEU A 204 -6.05 -9.45 2.59
CA LEU A 204 -7.06 -9.96 1.68
C LEU A 204 -6.39 -10.94 0.69
N GLY A 205 -6.99 -12.10 0.51
CA GLY A 205 -6.56 -13.11 -0.45
C GLY A 205 -7.73 -13.65 -1.27
N MET A 206 -7.42 -14.44 -2.29
CA MET A 206 -8.43 -15.17 -3.05
C MET A 206 -8.41 -16.64 -2.64
N SER A 207 -9.59 -17.17 -2.31
CA SER A 207 -9.83 -18.58 -2.06
C SER A 207 -10.60 -19.21 -3.20
N ILE A 208 -10.37 -20.48 -3.48
CA ILE A 208 -11.19 -21.27 -4.39
C ILE A 208 -12.12 -22.14 -3.53
N THR A 209 -13.41 -21.89 -3.64
CA THR A 209 -14.46 -22.60 -2.89
C THR A 209 -15.30 -23.48 -3.82
N ALA A 210 -16.19 -24.30 -3.26
CA ALA A 210 -17.12 -25.09 -4.05
C ALA A 210 -18.09 -24.23 -4.90
N ARG A 211 -18.24 -22.93 -4.56
CA ARG A 211 -19.06 -21.96 -5.33
C ARG A 211 -18.24 -21.12 -6.31
N GLY A 212 -16.94 -21.39 -6.45
CA GLY A 212 -16.00 -20.63 -7.27
C GLY A 212 -15.09 -19.72 -6.46
N PRO A 213 -14.45 -18.73 -7.11
CA PRO A 213 -13.54 -17.78 -6.47
C PRO A 213 -14.24 -16.92 -5.40
N ALA A 214 -13.52 -16.63 -4.34
CA ALA A 214 -14.00 -15.79 -3.26
C ALA A 214 -12.88 -14.93 -2.68
N TYR A 215 -13.19 -13.70 -2.31
CA TYR A 215 -12.30 -12.78 -1.61
C TYR A 215 -12.36 -13.12 -0.12
N SER A 216 -11.23 -13.50 0.46
CA SER A 216 -11.13 -13.98 1.85
C SER A 216 -10.23 -13.08 2.68
N VAL A 217 -10.77 -12.52 3.75
CA VAL A 217 -9.99 -11.76 4.72
C VAL A 217 -9.29 -12.74 5.65
N ILE A 218 -7.97 -12.65 5.70
CA ILE A 218 -7.08 -13.47 6.52
C ILE A 218 -6.72 -12.69 7.77
N CYS A 219 -6.82 -13.33 8.92
CA CYS A 219 -6.36 -12.82 10.21
C CYS A 219 -5.12 -13.60 10.65
N PHE A 220 -4.06 -12.87 10.98
CA PHE A 220 -2.82 -13.37 11.56
C PHE A 220 -2.70 -12.82 12.99
N PRO A 221 -3.11 -13.56 14.03
CA PRO A 221 -2.97 -13.11 15.41
C PRO A 221 -1.50 -12.98 15.82
N PRO A 222 -1.16 -12.15 16.81
CA PRO A 222 0.21 -12.05 17.31
C PRO A 222 0.80 -13.39 17.75
N ASN A 223 2.13 -13.51 17.68
CA ASN A 223 2.86 -14.66 18.19
C ASN A 223 2.47 -14.93 19.65
N ARG A 224 2.25 -16.20 20.01
CA ARG A 224 1.97 -16.60 21.39
C ARG A 224 2.80 -17.81 21.80
N ILE A 225 3.07 -17.91 23.10
CA ILE A 225 3.68 -19.09 23.69
C ILE A 225 2.55 -19.96 24.23
N THR A 226 2.54 -21.23 23.86
CA THR A 226 1.64 -22.26 24.41
C THR A 226 2.49 -23.31 25.12
N VAL A 227 1.89 -24.03 26.07
CA VAL A 227 2.54 -25.17 26.73
C VAL A 227 1.91 -26.44 26.16
N ASP A 228 2.74 -27.34 25.65
CA ASP A 228 2.29 -28.64 25.15
C ASP A 228 1.86 -29.61 26.27
N GLU A 229 1.31 -30.75 25.92
CA GLU A 229 0.86 -31.78 26.87
C GLU A 229 1.99 -32.32 27.75
N THR A 230 3.24 -32.12 27.36
CA THR A 230 4.44 -32.55 28.11
C THR A 230 5.04 -31.44 28.97
N GLY A 231 4.40 -30.24 29.00
CA GLY A 231 4.86 -29.09 29.76
C GLY A 231 5.94 -28.24 29.11
N ASN A 232 6.28 -28.51 27.82
CA ASN A 232 7.26 -27.71 27.08
C ASN A 232 6.61 -26.47 26.45
N GLU A 233 7.32 -25.35 26.51
CA GLU A 233 6.91 -24.13 25.82
C GLU A 233 7.05 -24.31 24.30
N LYS A 234 5.96 -24.06 23.56
CA LYS A 234 5.92 -24.00 22.10
C LYS A 234 5.51 -22.60 21.66
N LYS A 235 6.38 -21.95 20.86
CA LYS A 235 6.03 -20.69 20.19
C LYS A 235 5.17 -21.01 18.97
N LEU A 236 3.94 -20.49 18.94
CA LEU A 236 3.08 -20.47 17.74
C LEU A 236 3.31 -19.15 17.01
N SER A 237 3.71 -19.25 15.74
CA SER A 237 3.88 -18.07 14.88
C SER A 237 2.52 -17.47 14.50
N MET A 238 2.54 -16.25 13.97
CA MET A 238 1.36 -15.61 13.38
C MET A 238 0.79 -16.45 12.23
N PHE A 239 1.66 -17.09 11.45
CA PHE A 239 1.28 -17.93 10.29
C PHE A 239 0.60 -19.24 10.74
N ASP A 240 1.11 -19.92 11.79
CA ASP A 240 0.49 -21.12 12.35
C ASP A 240 -0.92 -20.87 12.91
N GLN A 241 -1.24 -19.61 13.20
CA GLN A 241 -2.52 -19.18 13.75
C GLN A 241 -3.42 -18.52 12.70
N ALA A 242 -2.97 -18.45 11.42
CA ALA A 242 -3.70 -17.80 10.35
C ALA A 242 -5.08 -18.43 10.12
N THR A 243 -6.11 -17.60 10.02
CA THR A 243 -7.49 -18.02 9.79
C THR A 243 -8.20 -17.10 8.81
N ILE A 244 -9.17 -17.63 8.05
CA ILE A 244 -10.09 -16.82 7.25
C ILE A 244 -11.24 -16.37 8.16
N VAL A 245 -11.40 -15.05 8.28
CA VAL A 245 -12.42 -14.44 9.17
C VAL A 245 -13.62 -13.87 8.43
N ALA A 246 -13.51 -13.69 7.10
CA ALA A 246 -14.62 -13.29 6.24
C ALA A 246 -14.40 -13.80 4.82
N THR A 247 -15.50 -14.08 4.11
CA THR A 247 -15.44 -14.55 2.72
C THR A 247 -16.58 -13.95 1.90
N VAL A 248 -16.25 -13.35 0.77
CA VAL A 248 -17.19 -12.78 -0.21
C VAL A 248 -17.00 -13.48 -1.53
N HIS A 249 -18.04 -14.16 -2.04
CA HIS A 249 -17.98 -14.80 -3.35
C HIS A 249 -17.96 -13.76 -4.46
N SER A 250 -17.05 -13.95 -5.43
CA SER A 250 -17.00 -13.11 -6.61
C SER A 250 -18.32 -13.14 -7.37
N ARG A 251 -18.77 -11.98 -7.87
CA ARG A 251 -19.95 -11.89 -8.73
C ARG A 251 -19.78 -12.64 -10.07
N TRP A 252 -18.55 -12.80 -10.52
CA TRP A 252 -18.21 -13.49 -11.77
C TRP A 252 -17.33 -14.72 -11.48
N THR A 253 -17.87 -15.90 -11.69
CA THR A 253 -17.20 -17.17 -11.33
C THR A 253 -15.89 -17.40 -12.08
N LEU A 254 -15.80 -17.01 -13.37
CA LEU A 254 -14.60 -17.21 -14.20
C LEU A 254 -13.78 -15.94 -14.40
N ASN A 255 -14.24 -14.82 -13.84
CA ASN A 255 -13.61 -13.52 -14.00
C ASN A 255 -13.64 -12.74 -12.66
N PRO A 256 -13.07 -13.28 -11.56
CA PRO A 256 -13.07 -12.55 -10.29
C PRO A 256 -12.43 -11.18 -10.46
N SER A 257 -12.92 -10.19 -9.71
CA SER A 257 -12.34 -8.84 -9.71
C SER A 257 -10.90 -8.86 -9.18
N TYR A 258 -10.05 -8.07 -9.78
CA TYR A 258 -8.70 -7.81 -9.28
C TYR A 258 -8.76 -7.03 -7.95
N MET A 259 -8.03 -7.50 -6.97
CA MET A 259 -7.97 -6.93 -5.62
C MET A 259 -6.54 -6.54 -5.28
N HIS A 260 -6.31 -5.25 -4.99
CA HIS A 260 -5.01 -4.71 -4.62
C HIS A 260 -4.94 -4.33 -3.13
N THR A 261 -5.99 -3.66 -2.62
CA THR A 261 -6.14 -3.26 -1.22
C THR A 261 -7.57 -3.49 -0.75
N PHE A 262 -7.79 -3.40 0.55
CA PHE A 262 -9.10 -3.47 1.17
C PHE A 262 -9.18 -2.52 2.37
N GLY A 263 -10.40 -2.18 2.81
CA GLY A 263 -10.59 -1.30 3.97
C GLY A 263 -10.86 -2.08 5.26
N ILE A 264 -10.53 -1.45 6.39
CA ILE A 264 -10.80 -1.98 7.73
C ILE A 264 -11.19 -0.85 8.68
N THR A 265 -12.34 -0.99 9.35
CA THR A 265 -12.78 -0.13 10.44
C THR A 265 -12.90 -0.95 11.74
N ASP A 266 -13.42 -0.36 12.80
CA ASP A 266 -13.64 -1.12 14.04
C ASP A 266 -14.65 -2.26 13.86
N ASN A 267 -15.73 -2.04 13.07
CA ASN A 267 -16.80 -3.02 12.89
C ASN A 267 -16.83 -3.70 11.50
N TYR A 268 -16.16 -3.14 10.48
CA TYR A 268 -16.28 -3.61 9.10
C TYR A 268 -14.94 -3.91 8.45
N PHE A 269 -14.95 -4.92 7.55
CA PHE A 269 -14.05 -5.00 6.40
C PHE A 269 -14.77 -4.42 5.19
N ILE A 270 -14.02 -3.76 4.30
CA ILE A 270 -14.55 -3.15 3.09
C ILE A 270 -13.83 -3.74 1.89
N ILE A 271 -14.59 -4.42 1.03
CA ILE A 271 -14.09 -4.99 -0.22
C ILE A 271 -14.74 -4.25 -1.38
N ILE A 272 -13.90 -3.70 -2.26
CA ILE A 272 -14.35 -2.98 -3.46
C ILE A 272 -14.17 -3.90 -4.66
N GLU A 273 -15.28 -4.44 -5.17
CA GLU A 273 -15.30 -5.28 -6.35
C GLU A 273 -15.40 -4.40 -7.60
N GLN A 274 -14.22 -3.92 -8.05
CA GLN A 274 -14.07 -3.05 -9.22
C GLN A 274 -14.27 -3.84 -10.53
N PRO A 275 -14.59 -3.17 -11.66
CA PRO A 275 -14.82 -3.85 -12.94
C PRO A 275 -13.55 -4.30 -13.67
N LEU A 276 -12.38 -4.21 -13.08
CA LEU A 276 -11.17 -4.90 -13.56
C LEU A 276 -11.17 -6.34 -13.05
N SER A 277 -11.18 -7.30 -13.93
CA SER A 277 -11.26 -8.72 -13.61
C SER A 277 -10.03 -9.50 -14.06
N VAL A 278 -9.79 -10.65 -13.41
CA VAL A 278 -8.81 -11.66 -13.80
C VAL A 278 -9.52 -12.79 -14.52
N ALA A 279 -9.32 -12.91 -15.84
CA ALA A 279 -9.95 -13.96 -16.65
C ALA A 279 -9.23 -15.31 -16.42
N LEU A 280 -9.80 -16.17 -15.56
CA LEU A 280 -9.19 -17.43 -15.14
C LEU A 280 -8.94 -18.40 -16.30
N LEU A 281 -9.82 -18.44 -17.30
CA LEU A 281 -9.61 -19.28 -18.48
C LEU A 281 -8.42 -18.77 -19.31
N THR A 282 -8.30 -17.44 -19.50
CA THR A 282 -7.14 -16.86 -20.18
C THR A 282 -5.86 -17.14 -19.40
N MET A 283 -5.89 -17.01 -18.06
CA MET A 283 -4.76 -17.33 -17.19
C MET A 283 -4.35 -18.80 -17.32
N ALA A 284 -5.30 -19.73 -17.38
CA ALA A 284 -4.97 -21.15 -17.57
C ALA A 284 -4.33 -21.39 -18.94
N VAL A 285 -4.78 -20.73 -20.01
CA VAL A 285 -4.21 -20.84 -21.35
C VAL A 285 -2.82 -20.19 -21.41
N SER A 286 -2.62 -19.02 -20.77
CA SER A 286 -1.35 -18.29 -20.79
C SER A 286 -0.18 -19.08 -20.20
N GLN A 287 -0.45 -20.02 -19.29
CA GLN A 287 0.54 -20.96 -18.76
C GLN A 287 1.14 -21.85 -19.87
N PHE A 288 0.37 -22.16 -20.91
CA PHE A 288 0.83 -22.98 -22.05
C PHE A 288 1.40 -22.14 -23.19
N THR A 289 0.88 -20.92 -23.39
CA THR A 289 1.33 -20.02 -24.46
C THR A 289 2.51 -19.15 -24.04
N ASN A 290 2.86 -19.12 -22.74
CA ASN A 290 3.82 -18.21 -22.11
C ASN A 290 3.47 -16.74 -22.31
N ASP A 291 2.18 -16.41 -22.40
CA ASP A 291 1.72 -15.03 -22.45
C ASP A 291 1.88 -14.36 -21.07
N ARG A 292 2.08 -13.04 -21.08
CA ARG A 292 2.21 -12.23 -19.87
C ARG A 292 0.93 -12.28 -19.02
N LEU A 293 1.08 -12.17 -17.70
CA LEU A 293 -0.07 -12.28 -16.79
C LEU A 293 -1.09 -11.15 -16.97
N CYS A 294 -0.66 -9.95 -17.34
CA CYS A 294 -1.56 -8.84 -17.61
C CYS A 294 -2.56 -9.12 -18.76
N SER A 295 -2.26 -10.05 -19.68
CA SER A 295 -3.21 -10.48 -20.73
C SER A 295 -4.50 -11.09 -20.17
N CYS A 296 -4.46 -11.53 -18.89
CA CYS A 296 -5.62 -12.06 -18.18
C CYS A 296 -6.51 -10.95 -17.59
N LEU A 297 -6.03 -9.72 -17.53
CA LEU A 297 -6.80 -8.59 -17.01
C LEU A 297 -7.81 -8.10 -18.06
N LYS A 298 -9.06 -7.91 -17.63
CA LYS A 298 -10.14 -7.42 -18.48
C LYS A 298 -10.91 -6.32 -17.79
N TRP A 299 -11.00 -5.16 -18.43
CA TRP A 299 -11.83 -4.05 -17.98
C TRP A 299 -13.23 -4.12 -18.58
N TYR A 300 -14.26 -4.03 -17.72
CA TYR A 300 -15.66 -4.03 -18.12
C TYR A 300 -16.26 -2.64 -17.88
N GLU A 301 -16.15 -1.75 -18.85
CA GLU A 301 -16.53 -0.33 -18.75
C GLU A 301 -18.01 -0.08 -18.40
N ASN A 302 -18.91 -1.02 -18.75
CA ASN A 302 -20.35 -0.91 -18.52
C ASN A 302 -20.78 -1.57 -17.19
N GLU A 303 -19.85 -2.20 -16.46
CA GLU A 303 -20.14 -2.87 -15.20
C GLU A 303 -19.90 -1.94 -14.01
N LYS A 304 -20.87 -1.87 -13.11
CA LYS A 304 -20.77 -1.03 -11.92
C LYS A 304 -19.76 -1.59 -10.91
N THR A 305 -19.13 -0.71 -10.16
CA THR A 305 -18.33 -1.09 -8.99
C THR A 305 -19.28 -1.47 -7.84
N LEU A 306 -18.95 -2.55 -7.11
CA LEU A 306 -19.65 -2.94 -5.89
C LEU A 306 -18.75 -2.70 -4.68
N ILE A 307 -19.30 -2.07 -3.64
CA ILE A 307 -18.62 -1.83 -2.38
C ILE A 307 -19.33 -2.64 -1.30
N HIS A 308 -18.66 -3.65 -0.76
CA HIS A 308 -19.20 -4.55 0.24
C HIS A 308 -18.74 -4.13 1.64
N LEU A 309 -19.68 -3.90 2.55
CA LEU A 309 -19.43 -3.82 3.99
C LEU A 309 -19.65 -5.20 4.59
N ILE A 310 -18.61 -5.74 5.21
CA ILE A 310 -18.60 -7.06 5.81
C ILE A 310 -18.39 -6.88 7.32
N SER A 311 -19.32 -7.40 8.13
CA SER A 311 -19.19 -7.36 9.57
C SER A 311 -17.97 -8.14 10.05
N ARG A 312 -17.08 -7.49 10.79
CA ARG A 312 -15.93 -8.16 11.41
C ARG A 312 -16.34 -9.18 12.48
N LYS A 313 -17.53 -9.00 13.06
CA LYS A 313 -18.07 -9.91 14.08
C LYS A 313 -18.58 -11.23 13.48
N THR A 314 -19.25 -11.15 12.32
CA THR A 314 -19.91 -12.32 11.72
C THR A 314 -19.21 -12.86 10.48
N GLY A 315 -18.35 -12.08 9.85
CA GLY A 315 -17.72 -12.40 8.56
C GLY A 315 -18.67 -12.32 7.36
N LEU A 316 -19.91 -11.84 7.57
CA LEU A 316 -20.96 -11.79 6.54
C LEU A 316 -21.11 -10.37 5.96
N ILE A 317 -21.53 -10.30 4.70
CA ILE A 317 -21.90 -9.03 4.06
C ILE A 317 -23.14 -8.49 4.77
N GLU A 318 -23.04 -7.29 5.33
CA GLU A 318 -24.19 -6.56 5.89
C GLU A 318 -24.84 -5.67 4.83
N ARG A 319 -24.02 -5.06 3.96
CA ARG A 319 -24.53 -4.20 2.90
C ARG A 319 -23.62 -4.18 1.69
N THR A 320 -24.22 -4.01 0.51
CA THR A 320 -23.53 -3.78 -0.76
C THR A 320 -24.05 -2.50 -1.39
N PHE A 321 -23.13 -1.61 -1.71
CA PHE A 321 -23.37 -0.38 -2.45
C PHE A 321 -22.96 -0.55 -3.90
N VAL A 322 -23.55 0.28 -4.77
CA VAL A 322 -23.27 0.33 -6.20
C VAL A 322 -22.71 1.71 -6.52
N ALA A 323 -21.62 1.77 -7.29
CA ALA A 323 -21.05 3.02 -7.78
C ALA A 323 -20.78 2.95 -9.28
N GLU A 324 -20.54 4.10 -9.92
CA GLU A 324 -20.00 4.12 -11.27
C GLU A 324 -18.69 3.33 -11.37
N PRO A 325 -18.32 2.81 -12.55
CA PRO A 325 -17.06 2.13 -12.74
C PRO A 325 -15.88 3.07 -12.48
N PHE A 326 -14.93 2.61 -11.68
CA PHE A 326 -13.64 3.24 -11.48
C PHE A 326 -12.59 2.17 -11.23
N PHE A 327 -11.33 2.50 -11.53
CA PHE A 327 -10.17 1.70 -11.18
C PHE A 327 -9.50 2.32 -9.95
N PHE A 328 -8.94 1.49 -9.08
CA PHE A 328 -8.14 1.93 -7.94
C PHE A 328 -7.08 0.90 -7.58
N LEU A 329 -6.00 1.38 -7.00
CA LEU A 329 -5.00 0.58 -6.30
C LEU A 329 -5.07 0.84 -4.79
N HIS A 330 -5.06 2.09 -4.37
CA HIS A 330 -4.90 2.45 -2.97
C HIS A 330 -6.16 3.10 -2.36
N ILE A 331 -6.50 2.63 -1.17
CA ILE A 331 -7.44 3.30 -0.27
C ILE A 331 -6.63 4.27 0.60
N ILE A 332 -7.09 5.52 0.71
CA ILE A 332 -6.46 6.54 1.54
C ILE A 332 -6.74 6.24 3.02
N ASN A 333 -8.01 6.14 3.37
CA ASN A 333 -8.51 5.69 4.65
C ASN A 333 -10.02 5.41 4.57
N GLN A 334 -10.54 4.78 5.59
CA GLN A 334 -11.97 4.56 5.80
C GLN A 334 -12.27 4.62 7.30
N PHE A 335 -13.46 5.10 7.65
CA PHE A 335 -13.84 5.20 9.06
C PHE A 335 -15.36 5.23 9.25
N GLU A 336 -15.81 4.84 10.42
CA GLU A 336 -17.20 4.97 10.84
C GLU A 336 -17.39 6.35 11.49
N THR A 337 -18.46 7.05 11.11
CA THR A 337 -18.77 8.35 11.73
C THR A 337 -19.15 8.18 13.20
N SER A 338 -18.85 9.20 14.01
CA SER A 338 -19.06 9.16 15.46
C SER A 338 -20.53 9.00 15.86
N ASP A 339 -21.47 9.37 14.97
CA ASP A 339 -22.92 9.16 15.15
C ASP A 339 -23.40 7.76 14.75
N GLY A 340 -22.50 6.92 14.21
CA GLY A 340 -22.79 5.56 13.77
C GLY A 340 -23.71 5.46 12.56
N LYS A 341 -23.87 6.52 11.77
CA LYS A 341 -24.78 6.54 10.61
C LYS A 341 -24.10 6.16 9.31
N TYR A 342 -22.80 6.40 9.16
CA TYR A 342 -22.09 6.24 7.91
C TYR A 342 -20.73 5.58 8.09
N VAL A 343 -20.29 4.93 7.02
CA VAL A 343 -18.87 4.64 6.78
C VAL A 343 -18.39 5.60 5.69
N VAL A 344 -17.34 6.35 5.96
CA VAL A 344 -16.64 7.20 4.99
C VAL A 344 -15.51 6.38 4.39
N LEU A 345 -15.35 6.44 3.07
CA LEU A 345 -14.34 5.70 2.32
C LEU A 345 -13.64 6.63 1.33
N ASP A 346 -12.36 6.86 1.54
CA ASP A 346 -11.51 7.73 0.69
C ASP A 346 -10.55 6.88 -0.13
N VAL A 347 -10.55 7.07 -1.46
CA VAL A 347 -9.87 6.19 -2.41
C VAL A 347 -9.13 7.01 -3.48
N CYS A 348 -7.93 6.59 -3.87
CA CYS A 348 -7.25 7.07 -5.07
C CYS A 348 -7.88 6.41 -6.30
N CYS A 349 -8.72 7.14 -7.03
CA CYS A 349 -9.49 6.61 -8.15
C CYS A 349 -8.93 7.06 -9.50
N TYR A 350 -8.96 6.15 -10.47
CA TYR A 350 -8.75 6.39 -11.89
C TYR A 350 -10.05 6.12 -12.63
N LYS A 351 -10.20 6.74 -13.80
CA LYS A 351 -11.38 6.51 -14.65
C LYS A 351 -11.49 5.04 -15.10
N ASP A 352 -10.38 4.45 -15.49
CA ASP A 352 -10.26 3.08 -15.96
C ASP A 352 -8.88 2.49 -15.65
N ALA A 353 -8.64 1.24 -16.03
CA ALA A 353 -7.39 0.53 -15.76
C ALA A 353 -6.24 0.84 -16.74
N LYS A 354 -6.40 1.76 -17.69
CA LYS A 354 -5.38 2.10 -18.69
C LYS A 354 -4.10 2.69 -18.07
N MET A 355 -4.18 3.18 -16.83
CA MET A 355 -3.01 3.56 -16.07
C MET A 355 -1.97 2.45 -16.00
N LEU A 356 -2.39 1.18 -15.93
CA LEU A 356 -1.48 0.03 -15.92
C LEU A 356 -0.70 -0.08 -17.24
N ASP A 357 -1.31 0.26 -18.37
CA ASP A 357 -0.64 0.25 -19.68
C ASP A 357 0.43 1.35 -19.77
N CYS A 358 0.25 2.47 -19.05
CA CYS A 358 1.24 3.54 -18.99
C CYS A 358 2.56 3.13 -18.31
N MET A 359 2.58 2.02 -17.59
CA MET A 359 3.76 1.50 -16.88
C MET A 359 4.59 0.52 -17.71
N TYR A 360 4.21 0.24 -18.96
CA TYR A 360 5.11 -0.43 -19.90
C TYR A 360 6.32 0.46 -20.21
N ILE A 361 7.52 -0.12 -20.23
CA ILE A 361 8.77 0.62 -20.39
C ILE A 361 8.79 1.40 -21.71
N ASP A 362 8.29 0.81 -22.80
CA ASP A 362 8.25 1.51 -24.09
C ASP A 362 7.20 2.62 -24.09
N VAL A 363 6.03 2.41 -23.44
CA VAL A 363 5.01 3.47 -23.31
C VAL A 363 5.53 4.64 -22.47
N MET A 364 6.28 4.36 -21.38
CA MET A 364 6.93 5.43 -20.60
C MET A 364 7.98 6.18 -21.40
N LYS A 365 8.81 5.50 -22.21
CA LYS A 365 9.79 6.15 -23.09
C LYS A 365 9.15 7.10 -24.09
N ASP A 366 8.02 6.69 -24.64
CA ASP A 366 7.30 7.41 -25.68
C ASP A 366 6.27 8.41 -25.12
N MET A 367 6.24 8.65 -23.79
CA MET A 367 5.25 9.52 -23.16
C MET A 367 5.22 10.93 -23.74
N HIS A 368 6.36 11.46 -24.13
CA HIS A 368 6.47 12.80 -24.72
C HIS A 368 5.86 12.92 -26.12
N SER A 369 5.58 11.80 -26.78
CA SER A 369 4.89 11.74 -28.08
C SER A 369 3.37 11.49 -27.92
N ASN A 370 2.90 11.20 -26.69
CA ASN A 370 1.52 10.85 -26.42
C ASN A 370 0.75 12.01 -25.73
N PRO A 371 -0.13 12.73 -26.45
CA PRO A 371 -0.90 13.85 -25.88
C PRO A 371 -1.92 13.42 -24.82
N ASP A 372 -2.31 12.14 -24.80
CA ASP A 372 -3.30 11.61 -23.85
C ASP A 372 -2.67 10.98 -22.59
N TYR A 373 -1.34 10.86 -22.53
CA TYR A 373 -0.65 10.18 -21.44
C TYR A 373 -1.07 10.71 -20.05
N ALA A 374 -1.14 12.04 -19.90
CA ALA A 374 -1.56 12.66 -18.64
C ALA A 374 -2.98 12.27 -18.23
N LYS A 375 -3.91 12.14 -19.18
CA LYS A 375 -5.30 11.73 -18.89
C LYS A 375 -5.38 10.27 -18.48
N LEU A 376 -4.58 9.39 -19.09
CA LEU A 376 -4.54 7.97 -18.77
C LEU A 376 -3.98 7.72 -17.37
N PHE A 377 -3.02 8.54 -16.94
CA PHE A 377 -2.33 8.44 -15.65
C PHE A 377 -2.96 9.30 -14.54
N ARG A 378 -4.12 9.90 -14.79
CA ARG A 378 -4.73 10.87 -13.87
C ARG A 378 -5.58 10.18 -12.80
N GLY A 379 -5.04 10.09 -11.57
CA GLY A 379 -5.75 9.68 -10.37
C GLY A 379 -6.35 10.88 -9.61
N ARG A 380 -7.44 10.67 -8.86
CA ARG A 380 -8.03 11.70 -7.97
C ARG A 380 -8.46 11.08 -6.65
N PRO A 381 -8.30 11.79 -5.52
CA PRO A 381 -8.80 11.33 -4.24
C PRO A 381 -10.31 11.58 -4.16
N LEU A 382 -11.09 10.49 -4.14
CA LEU A 382 -12.54 10.53 -4.09
C LEU A 382 -13.05 10.00 -2.75
N ARG A 383 -14.05 10.68 -2.17
CA ARG A 383 -14.75 10.31 -0.94
C ARG A 383 -16.12 9.75 -1.25
N PHE A 384 -16.37 8.52 -0.82
CA PHE A 384 -17.68 7.89 -0.79
C PHE A 384 -18.22 7.91 0.64
N ILE A 385 -19.53 8.15 0.78
CA ILE A 385 -20.26 8.11 2.05
C ILE A 385 -21.27 6.96 1.95
N LEU A 386 -21.12 5.96 2.83
CA LEU A 386 -21.87 4.71 2.80
C LEU A 386 -22.82 4.67 4.00
N PRO A 387 -24.15 4.87 3.81
CA PRO A 387 -25.12 4.84 4.91
C PRO A 387 -25.23 3.43 5.51
N ILE A 388 -25.07 3.31 6.83
CA ILE A 388 -25.24 2.03 7.57
C ILE A 388 -26.52 1.99 8.39
N VAL A 389 -27.30 3.06 8.39
CA VAL A 389 -28.63 3.09 9.01
C VAL A 389 -29.58 2.11 8.34
N PRO A 390 -30.50 1.47 9.11
CA PRO A 390 -31.50 0.57 8.54
C PRO A 390 -32.34 1.27 7.48
N LEU A 391 -32.46 0.65 6.29
CA LEU A 391 -33.35 1.14 5.23
C LEU A 391 -34.77 0.65 5.56
N THR A 392 -35.63 1.53 6.08
CA THR A 392 -37.04 1.21 6.27
C THR A 392 -37.79 1.24 4.95
N ALA A 393 -38.93 0.52 4.87
CA ALA A 393 -39.75 0.47 3.64
C ALA A 393 -40.30 1.85 3.22
N ASP A 394 -40.37 2.78 4.18
CA ASP A 394 -40.98 4.10 4.00
C ASP A 394 -40.01 5.15 3.39
N VAL A 395 -38.72 4.81 3.21
CA VAL A 395 -37.79 5.70 2.54
C VAL A 395 -38.14 5.77 1.03
N PRO A 396 -38.47 6.95 0.48
CA PRO A 396 -38.81 7.09 -0.94
C PRO A 396 -37.69 6.60 -1.86
N LYS A 397 -38.06 6.18 -3.08
CA LYS A 397 -37.07 5.94 -4.14
C LYS A 397 -36.46 7.28 -4.57
N GLU A 398 -35.21 7.27 -4.99
CA GLU A 398 -34.44 8.45 -5.42
C GLU A 398 -34.23 9.50 -4.30
N TYR A 399 -34.41 9.07 -3.04
CA TYR A 399 -34.08 9.91 -1.89
C TYR A 399 -32.60 9.77 -1.54
N ASP A 400 -31.93 10.92 -1.34
CA ASP A 400 -30.56 10.93 -0.85
C ASP A 400 -30.55 10.58 0.65
N LEU A 401 -29.84 9.53 1.00
CA LEU A 401 -29.74 9.02 2.37
C LEU A 401 -28.73 9.81 3.21
N ILE A 402 -28.04 10.79 2.63
CA ILE A 402 -27.10 11.68 3.31
C ILE A 402 -27.84 12.98 3.66
N GLU A 403 -28.39 13.04 4.87
CA GLU A 403 -29.25 14.14 5.32
C GLU A 403 -28.53 15.46 5.55
N ASP A 404 -27.24 15.41 5.97
CA ASP A 404 -26.43 16.60 6.26
C ASP A 404 -24.98 16.43 5.76
N PRO A 405 -24.30 17.52 5.38
CA PRO A 405 -22.88 17.43 5.10
C PRO A 405 -22.16 16.91 6.36
N ILE A 406 -21.35 15.87 6.18
CA ILE A 406 -20.46 15.38 7.24
C ILE A 406 -19.40 16.47 7.46
N GLU A 407 -19.75 17.44 8.30
CA GLU A 407 -18.77 18.31 8.90
C GLU A 407 -18.04 17.48 9.93
N CYS A 408 -16.74 17.21 9.69
CA CYS A 408 -15.89 16.63 10.71
C CYS A 408 -15.94 17.52 11.93
N ARG A 409 -16.70 17.10 12.94
CA ARG A 409 -16.92 17.85 14.18
C ARG A 409 -15.72 17.66 15.12
N ASN A 410 -14.57 18.18 14.73
CA ASN A 410 -13.63 18.63 15.75
C ASN A 410 -13.95 20.09 16.04
N PRO A 411 -14.32 20.48 17.26
CA PRO A 411 -14.50 21.87 17.61
C PRO A 411 -13.14 22.56 17.67
N VAL A 412 -12.58 22.87 16.52
CA VAL A 412 -11.58 23.94 16.43
C VAL A 412 -12.37 25.20 16.62
N ILE A 413 -12.14 25.87 17.74
CA ILE A 413 -12.60 27.24 17.98
C ILE A 413 -12.06 28.07 16.82
N ILE A 414 -12.89 28.25 15.80
CA ILE A 414 -12.64 29.20 14.72
C ILE A 414 -12.86 30.58 15.35
N THR A 415 -11.76 31.23 15.67
CA THR A 415 -11.80 32.65 16.01
C THR A 415 -12.28 33.42 14.78
N ASP A 416 -13.23 34.35 14.98
CA ASP A 416 -14.00 35.09 13.97
C ASP A 416 -13.19 35.97 12.97
N ARG A 417 -11.98 35.61 12.60
CA ARG A 417 -11.12 36.37 11.68
C ARG A 417 -11.02 35.87 10.25
N ASP A 418 -11.53 34.68 9.93
CA ASP A 418 -11.38 34.07 8.59
C ASP A 418 -12.68 34.03 7.76
N LYS A 419 -13.64 34.87 8.07
CA LYS A 419 -14.79 35.11 7.18
C LYS A 419 -14.46 36.16 6.13
N THR A 420 -13.62 35.86 5.17
CA THR A 420 -13.62 36.56 3.89
C THR A 420 -14.46 35.77 2.91
N LYS A 421 -15.58 36.39 2.51
CA LYS A 421 -16.45 35.93 1.44
C LYS A 421 -15.64 35.74 0.17
N ASP A 422 -15.65 34.51 -0.35
CA ASP A 422 -15.48 34.29 -1.78
C ASP A 422 -16.52 33.29 -2.24
N GLU A 423 -17.65 33.79 -2.71
CA GLU A 423 -18.63 33.05 -3.49
C GLU A 423 -18.08 32.92 -4.93
N GLY A 424 -16.93 32.23 -5.08
CA GLY A 424 -16.38 31.82 -6.36
C GLY A 424 -17.07 30.54 -6.83
N LYS A 425 -17.83 30.63 -7.94
CA LYS A 425 -18.18 29.46 -8.76
C LYS A 425 -16.87 28.70 -9.02
N ALA A 426 -16.75 27.48 -8.51
CA ALA A 426 -15.67 26.58 -8.92
C ALA A 426 -15.90 26.25 -10.40
N ASP A 427 -15.21 26.98 -11.28
CA ASP A 427 -14.93 26.51 -12.62
C ASP A 427 -14.08 25.24 -12.45
N LEU A 428 -14.72 24.09 -12.68
CA LEU A 428 -14.03 22.81 -12.76
C LEU A 428 -13.08 22.91 -13.94
N ASN A 429 -11.79 23.03 -13.66
CA ASN A 429 -10.73 23.04 -14.67
C ASN A 429 -10.87 21.80 -15.57
N GLU A 430 -10.40 21.89 -16.84
CA GLU A 430 -10.34 20.76 -17.79
C GLU A 430 -9.74 19.48 -17.19
N LYS A 431 -8.93 19.61 -16.16
CA LYS A 431 -8.29 18.48 -15.45
C LYS A 431 -9.27 17.61 -14.66
N SER A 432 -10.35 18.16 -14.12
CA SER A 432 -11.39 17.40 -13.42
C SER A 432 -12.43 16.79 -14.34
N ALA A 433 -12.49 17.21 -15.61
CA ALA A 433 -13.43 16.68 -16.61
C ALA A 433 -13.27 15.15 -16.86
N VAL A 434 -12.14 14.56 -16.48
CA VAL A 434 -11.93 13.10 -16.59
C VAL A 434 -12.96 12.30 -15.76
N PHE A 435 -13.48 12.89 -14.70
CA PHE A 435 -14.50 12.29 -13.83
C PHE A 435 -15.90 12.88 -14.01
N ASP A 436 -16.14 13.59 -15.13
CA ASP A 436 -17.48 14.09 -15.44
C ASP A 436 -18.49 12.95 -15.44
N GLY A 437 -19.59 13.17 -14.73
CA GLY A 437 -20.65 12.18 -14.55
C GLY A 437 -20.43 11.20 -13.38
N ILE A 438 -19.20 11.07 -12.84
CA ILE A 438 -18.89 10.20 -11.69
C ILE A 438 -18.92 11.00 -10.38
N VAL A 439 -18.27 12.17 -10.37
CA VAL A 439 -18.10 13.00 -9.18
C VAL A 439 -19.25 14.01 -9.02
N ARG A 440 -19.72 14.18 -7.80
CA ARG A 440 -20.70 15.20 -7.42
C ARG A 440 -20.03 16.33 -6.60
N LYS A 441 -20.69 17.50 -6.50
CA LYS A 441 -20.24 18.60 -5.61
C LYS A 441 -20.19 18.14 -4.14
N LYS A 442 -21.12 17.24 -3.76
CA LYS A 442 -21.16 16.53 -2.48
C LYS A 442 -21.43 15.07 -2.77
N ALA A 443 -20.88 14.18 -1.94
CA ALA A 443 -21.19 12.77 -2.03
C ALA A 443 -22.69 12.53 -1.83
N THR A 444 -23.27 11.60 -2.57
CA THR A 444 -24.70 11.21 -2.46
C THR A 444 -24.83 9.69 -2.31
N ALA A 445 -25.92 9.26 -1.68
CA ALA A 445 -26.28 7.87 -1.54
C ALA A 445 -27.78 7.69 -1.82
N GLU A 446 -28.12 7.28 -3.04
CA GLU A 446 -29.49 7.23 -3.53
C GLU A 446 -30.05 5.80 -3.48
N ARG A 447 -31.27 5.63 -2.94
CA ARG A 447 -31.96 4.34 -2.93
C ARG A 447 -32.53 4.03 -4.31
N LEU A 448 -32.04 2.97 -4.93
CA LEU A 448 -32.54 2.49 -6.22
C LEU A 448 -33.89 1.73 -6.09
N SER A 449 -34.63 1.61 -7.21
CA SER A 449 -35.91 0.88 -7.28
C SER A 449 -35.78 -0.60 -6.86
N ASN A 450 -34.61 -1.20 -7.03
CA ASN A 450 -34.33 -2.60 -6.65
C ASN A 450 -33.89 -2.77 -5.19
N GLY A 451 -33.95 -1.69 -4.38
CA GLY A 451 -33.55 -1.68 -2.97
C GLY A 451 -32.04 -1.55 -2.71
N LYS A 452 -31.21 -1.55 -3.74
CA LYS A 452 -29.77 -1.25 -3.60
C LYS A 452 -29.56 0.26 -3.37
N VAL A 453 -28.40 0.62 -2.84
CA VAL A 453 -28.00 2.01 -2.67
C VAL A 453 -26.91 2.33 -3.68
N PHE A 454 -27.14 3.35 -4.49
CA PHE A 454 -26.18 3.90 -5.42
C PHE A 454 -25.44 5.06 -4.76
N VAL A 455 -24.11 5.01 -4.78
CA VAL A 455 -23.28 6.03 -4.16
C VAL A 455 -22.46 6.76 -5.22
N SER A 456 -22.49 8.10 -5.14
CA SER A 456 -21.64 8.97 -5.96
C SER A 456 -20.66 9.70 -5.06
N PRO A 457 -19.36 9.72 -5.41
CA PRO A 457 -18.34 10.35 -4.58
C PRO A 457 -18.30 11.85 -4.77
N GLU A 458 -17.67 12.53 -3.80
CA GLU A 458 -17.14 13.88 -3.95
C GLU A 458 -15.61 13.85 -4.08
N MET A 459 -15.05 14.89 -4.68
CA MET A 459 -13.59 15.04 -4.82
C MET A 459 -13.02 15.75 -3.58
N LEU A 460 -11.93 15.23 -3.03
CA LEU A 460 -11.24 15.83 -1.88
C LEU A 460 -10.29 16.95 -2.31
N CYS A 461 -9.64 16.82 -3.45
CA CYS A 461 -8.86 17.88 -4.08
C CYS A 461 -8.66 17.61 -5.58
N ASP A 462 -8.31 18.65 -6.34
CA ASP A 462 -8.04 18.55 -7.79
C ASP A 462 -6.54 18.36 -8.10
N LEU A 463 -5.85 17.60 -7.27
CA LEU A 463 -4.48 17.15 -7.53
C LEU A 463 -4.44 15.64 -7.67
N GLY A 464 -3.53 15.17 -8.50
CA GLY A 464 -3.22 13.75 -8.61
C GLY A 464 -2.84 13.19 -7.25
N CYS A 465 -3.25 11.95 -6.98
CA CYS A 465 -3.02 11.33 -5.68
C CYS A 465 -2.67 9.86 -5.86
N GLU A 466 -1.45 9.50 -5.45
CA GLU A 466 -1.02 8.11 -5.35
C GLU A 466 -0.11 7.89 -4.13
N THR A 467 0.03 6.63 -3.76
CA THR A 467 0.80 6.20 -2.57
C THR A 467 0.43 7.00 -1.31
N PRO A 468 -0.89 7.08 -0.98
CA PRO A 468 -1.35 7.91 0.13
C PRO A 468 -0.93 7.35 1.48
N ARG A 469 -0.62 8.25 2.41
CA ARG A 469 -0.28 7.93 3.80
C ARG A 469 -0.98 8.88 4.77
N ILE A 470 -1.39 8.33 5.88
CA ILE A 470 -1.96 9.07 7.01
C ILE A 470 -1.14 8.81 8.28
N LYS A 471 -1.48 9.50 9.36
CA LYS A 471 -1.00 9.13 10.70
C LYS A 471 -1.48 7.71 11.03
N TYR A 472 -0.57 6.75 11.05
CA TYR A 472 -0.87 5.31 11.06
C TYR A 472 -1.88 4.85 12.14
N PRO A 473 -1.85 5.35 13.41
CA PRO A 473 -2.85 5.00 14.42
C PRO A 473 -4.29 5.42 14.09
N LEU A 474 -4.49 6.21 13.03
CA LEU A 474 -5.81 6.64 12.54
C LEU A 474 -6.32 5.78 11.39
N VAL A 475 -5.62 4.72 11.00
CA VAL A 475 -6.16 3.73 10.04
C VAL A 475 -7.45 3.14 10.60
N GLY A 476 -8.54 3.23 9.83
CA GLY A 476 -9.86 2.78 10.26
C GLY A 476 -10.61 3.75 11.18
N LYS A 477 -10.07 4.93 11.44
CA LYS A 477 -10.65 5.95 12.32
C LYS A 477 -10.77 7.30 11.62
N GLU A 478 -11.60 8.16 12.16
CA GLU A 478 -11.74 9.54 11.69
C GLU A 478 -10.39 10.25 11.67
N TYR A 479 -10.12 10.96 10.58
CA TYR A 479 -8.85 11.64 10.30
C TYR A 479 -9.09 12.92 9.51
N ARG A 480 -8.11 13.80 9.49
CA ARG A 480 -8.19 15.07 8.79
C ARG A 480 -7.16 15.19 7.66
N TYR A 481 -5.96 14.69 7.85
CA TYR A 481 -4.86 14.91 6.91
C TYR A 481 -4.36 13.61 6.29
N PHE A 482 -4.13 13.67 4.98
CA PHE A 482 -3.32 12.65 4.30
C PHE A 482 -2.21 13.30 3.48
N TYR A 483 -1.18 12.52 3.20
CA TYR A 483 -0.02 12.89 2.41
C TYR A 483 0.12 11.90 1.27
N ALA A 484 0.49 12.38 0.07
CA ALA A 484 0.61 11.53 -1.11
C ALA A 484 1.62 12.11 -2.10
N ILE A 485 1.89 11.39 -3.17
CA ILE A 485 2.59 11.90 -4.35
C ILE A 485 1.54 12.29 -5.40
N SER A 486 1.71 13.46 -6.01
CA SER A 486 0.89 13.81 -7.17
C SER A 486 1.21 12.88 -8.34
N SER A 487 0.16 12.31 -8.94
CA SER A 487 0.27 11.49 -10.16
C SER A 487 0.13 12.32 -11.45
N ASP A 488 -0.03 13.63 -11.36
CA ASP A 488 -0.19 14.51 -12.52
C ASP A 488 1.15 14.75 -13.21
N VAL A 489 1.33 14.18 -14.39
CA VAL A 489 2.55 14.31 -15.20
C VAL A 489 2.61 15.62 -15.99
N ASP A 490 1.48 16.33 -16.08
CA ASP A 490 1.31 17.61 -16.76
C ASP A 490 1.49 18.84 -15.84
N MET A 491 2.08 18.62 -14.65
CA MET A 491 2.42 19.71 -13.72
C MET A 491 3.76 20.36 -14.08
N ASP A 492 3.96 21.59 -13.57
CA ASP A 492 5.25 22.28 -13.68
C ASP A 492 6.38 21.50 -12.97
N ASN A 493 6.06 20.79 -11.90
CA ASN A 493 6.99 19.93 -11.16
C ASN A 493 6.32 18.56 -10.89
N PRO A 494 6.41 17.60 -11.81
CA PRO A 494 5.98 16.23 -11.57
C PRO A 494 6.76 15.60 -10.42
N GLY A 495 6.09 14.83 -9.57
CA GLY A 495 6.72 14.25 -8.36
C GLY A 495 6.52 15.10 -7.10
N THR A 496 5.53 15.97 -7.09
CA THR A 496 5.16 16.81 -5.94
C THR A 496 4.60 15.98 -4.78
N ILE A 497 5.10 16.23 -3.55
CA ILE A 497 4.44 15.77 -2.31
C ILE A 497 3.24 16.67 -2.05
N ILE A 498 2.09 16.09 -1.78
CA ILE A 498 0.88 16.81 -1.41
C ILE A 498 0.46 16.48 0.03
N LYS A 499 -0.06 17.48 0.75
CA LYS A 499 -0.84 17.33 1.97
C LYS A 499 -2.25 17.81 1.69
N VAL A 500 -3.24 17.02 2.02
CA VAL A 500 -4.65 17.36 1.82
C VAL A 500 -5.36 17.41 3.17
N ASP A 501 -6.06 18.51 3.42
CA ASP A 501 -7.02 18.64 4.51
C ASP A 501 -8.39 18.18 4.01
N THR A 502 -8.85 17.03 4.48
CA THR A 502 -10.10 16.41 4.01
C THR A 502 -11.36 17.16 4.45
N VAL A 503 -11.25 18.07 5.42
CA VAL A 503 -12.36 18.90 5.94
C VAL A 503 -12.52 20.16 5.12
N THR A 504 -11.43 20.93 4.98
CA THR A 504 -11.46 22.19 4.24
C THR A 504 -11.25 22.01 2.74
N LYS A 505 -10.84 20.81 2.31
CA LYS A 505 -10.46 20.46 0.93
C LYS A 505 -9.33 21.34 0.38
N THR A 506 -8.51 21.88 1.28
CA THR A 506 -7.32 22.66 0.92
C THR A 506 -6.09 21.77 0.82
N THR A 507 -5.12 22.21 0.02
CA THR A 507 -3.90 21.48 -0.22
C THR A 507 -2.67 22.32 0.09
N LYS A 508 -1.60 21.65 0.54
CA LYS A 508 -0.23 22.17 0.55
C LYS A 508 0.64 21.25 -0.30
N THR A 509 1.68 21.81 -0.89
CA THR A 509 2.57 21.06 -1.77
C THR A 509 4.03 21.34 -1.43
N TRP A 510 4.87 20.32 -1.63
CA TRP A 510 6.32 20.46 -1.68
C TRP A 510 6.82 19.89 -2.99
N CYS A 511 7.64 20.64 -3.69
CA CYS A 511 8.34 20.17 -4.88
C CYS A 511 9.69 20.89 -5.01
N GLU A 512 10.60 20.29 -5.75
CA GLU A 512 11.87 20.87 -6.15
C GLU A 512 12.15 20.44 -7.60
N ASN A 513 12.67 21.36 -8.39
CA ASN A 513 12.94 21.08 -9.80
C ASN A 513 13.92 19.91 -9.95
N ASN A 514 13.57 18.96 -10.81
CA ASN A 514 14.36 17.77 -11.10
C ASN A 514 14.57 16.83 -9.88
N VAL A 515 13.70 16.88 -8.88
CA VAL A 515 13.72 16.02 -7.69
C VAL A 515 12.41 15.22 -7.63
N PHE A 516 12.54 13.90 -7.44
CA PHE A 516 11.42 12.96 -7.46
C PHE A 516 11.31 12.22 -6.13
N PRO A 517 10.47 12.71 -5.21
CA PRO A 517 10.22 12.04 -3.95
C PRO A 517 9.44 10.73 -4.16
N SER A 518 9.67 9.77 -3.27
CA SER A 518 8.86 8.55 -3.17
C SER A 518 7.75 8.74 -2.12
N GLU A 519 6.92 7.71 -1.92
CA GLU A 519 5.82 7.69 -0.95
C GLU A 519 6.18 8.39 0.38
N PRO A 520 5.44 9.42 0.80
CA PRO A 520 5.70 10.17 2.02
C PRO A 520 5.22 9.38 3.25
N ILE A 521 6.08 9.22 4.26
CA ILE A 521 5.74 8.54 5.51
C ILE A 521 5.62 9.57 6.63
N PHE A 522 4.46 9.64 7.27
CA PHE A 522 4.25 10.48 8.45
C PHE A 522 4.88 9.84 9.69
N VAL A 523 5.72 10.60 10.39
CA VAL A 523 6.32 10.21 11.68
C VAL A 523 5.86 11.20 12.75
N PRO A 524 5.01 10.78 13.70
CA PRO A 524 4.48 11.68 14.69
C PRO A 524 5.55 12.14 15.68
N ASN A 525 5.49 13.41 16.08
CA ASN A 525 6.27 13.94 17.19
C ASN A 525 5.80 13.27 18.49
N PRO A 526 6.70 12.65 19.29
CA PRO A 526 6.31 12.01 20.55
C PRO A 526 5.58 12.90 21.56
N ASN A 527 5.80 14.20 21.45
CA ASN A 527 5.16 15.21 22.30
C ASN A 527 4.04 15.98 21.56
N GLY A 528 3.74 15.59 20.33
CA GLY A 528 2.75 16.23 19.48
C GLY A 528 1.34 16.11 20.03
N LYS A 529 0.53 17.17 19.83
CA LYS A 529 -0.86 17.25 20.30
C LYS A 529 -1.87 17.23 19.15
N LYS A 530 -1.47 17.75 17.99
CA LYS A 530 -2.31 17.77 16.79
C LYS A 530 -2.11 16.50 15.96
N GLU A 531 -3.01 16.26 15.02
CA GLU A 531 -2.92 15.13 14.10
C GLU A 531 -1.65 15.23 13.25
N ASP A 532 -1.34 16.40 12.73
CA ASP A 532 -0.20 16.71 11.87
C ASP A 532 1.07 17.18 12.62
N ASP A 533 1.08 17.08 13.96
CA ASP A 533 2.29 17.28 14.76
C ASP A 533 3.30 16.16 14.49
N GLY A 534 4.31 16.43 13.66
CA GLY A 534 5.29 15.44 13.25
C GLY A 534 6.09 15.89 12.04
N VAL A 535 6.68 14.91 11.37
CA VAL A 535 7.43 15.13 10.14
C VAL A 535 6.99 14.15 9.06
N ILE A 536 7.20 14.54 7.80
CA ILE A 536 7.13 13.67 6.65
C ILE A 536 8.54 13.26 6.27
N VAL A 537 8.79 11.97 6.15
CA VAL A 537 10.04 11.41 5.60
C VAL A 537 9.77 10.78 4.24
N SER A 538 10.61 11.10 3.25
CA SER A 538 10.52 10.58 1.90
C SER A 538 11.91 10.32 1.32
N ALA A 539 12.07 9.23 0.58
CA ALA A 539 13.27 9.02 -0.21
C ALA A 539 13.23 9.91 -1.46
N LEU A 540 14.36 10.51 -1.79
CA LEU A 540 14.54 11.35 -2.97
C LEU A 540 15.46 10.68 -3.99
N ILE A 541 15.17 10.86 -5.27
CA ILE A 541 16.09 10.67 -6.37
C ILE A 541 16.06 11.91 -7.27
N TRP A 542 17.12 12.12 -8.02
CA TRP A 542 17.25 13.24 -8.96
C TRP A 542 17.15 12.73 -10.38
N GLY A 543 16.57 13.53 -11.26
CA GLY A 543 16.56 13.29 -12.70
C GLY A 543 17.87 13.69 -13.38
N GLN A 544 17.89 13.63 -14.70
CA GLN A 544 19.03 14.01 -15.55
C GLN A 544 20.35 13.32 -15.14
N ASP A 545 21.47 14.05 -15.11
CA ASP A 545 22.82 13.53 -14.88
C ASP A 545 23.12 13.16 -13.40
N ARG A 546 22.11 13.17 -12.52
CA ARG A 546 22.27 12.87 -11.08
C ARG A 546 21.67 11.50 -10.71
N GLU A 547 21.80 10.52 -11.55
CA GLU A 547 21.19 9.20 -11.37
C GLU A 547 21.80 8.38 -10.23
N THR A 548 23.03 8.69 -9.80
CA THR A 548 23.71 8.01 -8.66
C THR A 548 23.34 8.59 -7.31
N GLU A 549 22.63 9.72 -7.28
CA GLU A 549 22.28 10.37 -6.04
C GLU A 549 20.96 9.85 -5.48
N VAL A 550 20.95 9.63 -4.16
CA VAL A 550 19.74 9.32 -3.38
C VAL A 550 19.73 10.17 -2.12
N GLY A 551 18.55 10.51 -1.64
CA GLY A 551 18.39 11.31 -0.44
C GLY A 551 17.28 10.83 0.48
N LEU A 552 17.35 11.32 1.71
CA LEU A 552 16.24 11.27 2.66
C LEU A 552 15.81 12.71 2.96
N LEU A 553 14.57 13.04 2.64
CA LEU A 553 13.93 14.32 2.91
C LEU A 553 13.17 14.25 4.22
N VAL A 554 13.22 15.33 5.01
CA VAL A 554 12.42 15.52 6.23
C VAL A 554 11.72 16.87 6.13
N LEU A 555 10.39 16.83 6.03
CA LEU A 555 9.53 18.02 6.01
C LEU A 555 8.80 18.15 7.34
N ASP A 556 8.50 19.37 7.74
CA ASP A 556 7.47 19.63 8.75
C ASP A 556 6.10 19.19 8.22
N ALA A 557 5.39 18.37 8.98
CA ALA A 557 4.15 17.78 8.49
C ALA A 557 2.96 18.77 8.52
N GLU A 558 3.04 19.87 9.30
CA GLU A 558 2.02 20.92 9.32
C GLU A 558 2.17 21.86 8.12
N THR A 559 3.41 22.29 7.81
CA THR A 559 3.68 23.32 6.81
C THR A 559 4.15 22.78 5.46
N LEU A 560 4.71 21.59 5.41
CA LEU A 560 5.51 21.00 4.32
C LEU A 560 6.82 21.76 4.03
N GLU A 561 7.29 22.61 4.95
CA GLU A 561 8.61 23.22 4.84
C GLU A 561 9.71 22.18 5.12
N GLU A 562 10.81 22.27 4.40
CA GLU A 562 11.95 21.39 4.60
C GLU A 562 12.68 21.71 5.91
N ILE A 563 12.83 20.70 6.76
CA ILE A 563 13.58 20.78 8.01
C ILE A 563 15.02 20.34 7.79
N ALA A 564 15.17 19.21 7.09
CA ALA A 564 16.49 18.61 6.84
C ALA A 564 16.44 17.65 5.64
N ARG A 565 17.60 17.43 5.05
CA ARG A 565 17.84 16.31 4.12
C ARG A 565 19.22 15.70 4.34
N SER A 566 19.35 14.44 3.96
CA SER A 566 20.65 13.77 3.83
C SER A 566 20.79 13.24 2.42
N THR A 567 21.95 13.45 1.79
CA THR A 567 22.22 12.98 0.42
C THR A 567 23.37 11.99 0.43
N PHE A 568 23.33 11.05 -0.50
CA PHE A 568 24.29 9.97 -0.66
C PHE A 568 24.66 9.86 -2.13
N ASP A 569 25.94 9.72 -2.40
CA ASP A 569 26.47 9.49 -3.73
C ASP A 569 26.85 8.00 -3.86
N THR A 570 26.04 7.24 -4.56
CA THR A 570 26.12 5.78 -4.63
C THR A 570 26.98 5.33 -5.82
N PRO A 571 27.50 4.07 -5.82
CA PRO A 571 28.41 3.58 -6.88
C PRO A 571 27.72 3.35 -8.24
N GLY A 572 26.42 3.59 -8.38
CA GLY A 572 25.69 3.44 -9.63
C GLY A 572 24.25 3.93 -9.52
N PRO A 573 23.44 3.84 -10.56
CA PRO A 573 22.09 4.41 -10.61
C PRO A 573 21.20 3.96 -9.45
N VAL A 574 20.32 4.86 -9.00
CA VAL A 574 19.34 4.60 -7.94
C VAL A 574 17.95 4.55 -8.53
N PRO A 575 17.31 3.36 -8.56
CA PRO A 575 15.91 3.22 -8.96
C PRO A 575 14.96 3.87 -7.97
N LYS A 576 13.81 4.33 -8.45
CA LYS A 576 12.74 4.88 -7.62
C LYS A 576 12.01 3.76 -6.88
N CYS A 577 11.94 3.84 -5.55
CA CYS A 577 11.20 2.87 -4.73
C CYS A 577 9.68 3.15 -4.74
N LEU A 578 8.88 2.10 -4.42
CA LEU A 578 7.41 2.17 -4.32
C LEU A 578 6.97 2.37 -2.87
N HIS A 579 6.77 1.29 -2.13
CA HIS A 579 6.21 1.33 -0.79
C HIS A 579 7.23 1.03 0.29
N GLY A 580 6.93 1.48 1.51
CA GLY A 580 7.80 1.22 2.63
C GLY A 580 7.10 1.24 3.98
N THR A 581 7.89 0.95 5.00
CA THR A 581 7.47 1.03 6.40
C THR A 581 8.52 1.75 7.22
N SER A 582 8.09 2.36 8.30
CA SER A 582 8.99 3.01 9.23
C SER A 582 9.05 2.23 10.54
N GLY A 583 10.26 1.91 10.97
CA GLY A 583 10.58 1.41 12.30
C GLY A 583 11.02 2.54 13.25
N PHE A 584 10.43 3.74 13.13
CA PHE A 584 10.69 4.84 14.04
C PHE A 584 10.09 4.50 15.41
N ARG A 585 10.95 4.11 16.35
CA ARG A 585 10.54 3.75 17.70
C ARG A 585 10.07 5.02 18.42
N HIS A 586 8.78 5.05 18.76
CA HIS A 586 8.40 5.80 19.93
C HIS A 586 9.18 5.22 21.10
N ALA A 587 9.91 6.06 21.82
CA ALA A 587 10.42 5.69 23.13
C ALA A 587 9.19 5.47 24.04
N ARG A 588 8.49 4.34 23.87
CA ARG A 588 7.65 3.82 24.93
C ARG A 588 8.63 3.55 26.07
N ARG A 589 8.58 4.37 27.10
CA ARG A 589 9.12 3.99 28.39
C ARG A 589 8.63 2.57 28.62
N SER A 590 9.54 1.60 28.56
CA SER A 590 9.24 0.21 28.85
C SER A 590 8.94 0.10 30.35
N CYS A 591 7.75 0.55 30.73
CA CYS A 591 7.22 0.32 32.07
C CYS A 591 7.00 -1.19 32.31
N SER A 592 6.79 -1.96 31.20
CA SER A 592 6.59 -3.41 31.27
C SER A 592 7.89 -4.17 31.57
N THR A 593 9.04 -3.75 31.05
CA THR A 593 10.33 -4.44 31.34
C THR A 593 10.82 -4.15 32.74
N LEU A 594 10.57 -2.95 33.28
CA LEU A 594 10.88 -2.63 34.68
C LEU A 594 9.93 -3.36 35.65
N ILE A 595 8.65 -3.47 35.34
CA ILE A 595 7.67 -4.19 36.19
C ILE A 595 7.96 -5.69 36.19
N VAL A 596 8.27 -6.31 35.03
CA VAL A 596 8.64 -7.73 34.96
C VAL A 596 9.99 -8.00 35.62
N SER A 597 10.96 -7.09 35.52
CA SER A 597 12.25 -7.19 36.22
C SER A 597 12.10 -6.98 37.74
N MET A 598 11.25 -6.03 38.16
CA MET A 598 10.91 -5.83 39.58
C MET A 598 10.09 -7.00 40.14
N MET A 599 9.09 -7.55 39.41
CA MET A 599 8.38 -8.75 39.81
C MET A 599 9.30 -9.96 39.89
N ARG A 600 10.20 -10.19 38.95
CA ARG A 600 11.22 -11.25 39.05
C ARG A 600 12.17 -11.06 40.23
N PHE A 601 12.55 -9.81 40.55
CA PHE A 601 13.37 -9.49 41.70
C PHE A 601 12.61 -9.72 43.03
N PHE A 602 11.31 -9.35 43.10
CA PHE A 602 10.46 -9.59 44.27
C PHE A 602 10.15 -11.08 44.46
N ILE A 603 9.83 -11.83 43.41
CA ILE A 603 9.57 -13.27 43.46
C ILE A 603 10.85 -14.03 43.87
N LYS A 604 12.03 -13.65 43.35
CA LYS A 604 13.32 -14.27 43.72
C LYS A 604 13.69 -14.01 45.19
N ASN A 605 13.43 -12.80 45.68
CA ASN A 605 13.66 -12.47 47.09
C ASN A 605 12.60 -13.08 48.06
N PHE A 606 11.38 -13.26 47.60
CA PHE A 606 10.34 -13.93 48.39
C PHE A 606 10.62 -15.44 48.53
N TYR A 607 11.14 -16.09 47.48
CA TYR A 607 11.54 -17.51 47.53
C TYR A 607 12.80 -17.73 48.38
N TYR A 608 13.77 -16.81 48.38
CA TYR A 608 14.98 -16.95 49.22
C TYR A 608 14.72 -16.70 50.69
N ASN A 609 13.80 -15.82 51.04
CA ASN A 609 13.45 -15.55 52.45
C ASN A 609 12.47 -16.55 53.07
N THR A 610 11.75 -17.36 52.24
CA THR A 610 10.85 -18.40 52.76
C THR A 610 11.54 -19.75 52.99
N ILE A 611 12.68 -19.99 52.33
CA ILE A 611 13.46 -21.24 52.50
C ILE A 611 14.37 -21.21 53.74
N THR A 612 14.67 -20.02 54.30
CA THR A 612 15.52 -19.88 55.48
C THR A 612 14.77 -19.99 56.81
N LEU A 613 13.45 -20.20 56.81
CA LEU A 613 12.64 -20.28 58.04
C LEU A 613 12.09 -21.69 58.37
N PHE A 614 12.45 -22.71 57.61
CA PHE A 614 12.09 -24.09 57.93
C PHE A 614 13.34 -24.98 57.97
N THR A 615 13.99 -25.06 59.16
CA THR A 615 14.90 -26.15 59.52
C THR A 615 14.03 -27.34 60.07
N PRO A 616 14.47 -28.59 59.83
CA PRO A 616 13.62 -29.75 59.99
C PRO A 616 13.51 -30.18 61.46
N ILE A 617 12.30 -30.21 62.02
CA ILE A 617 11.96 -30.98 63.22
C ILE A 617 11.16 -32.22 62.77
N SER A 618 11.83 -33.34 62.97
CA SER A 618 11.40 -34.73 63.05
C SER A 618 9.96 -35.09 62.67
N LEU A 619 9.80 -35.80 61.56
CA LEU A 619 8.74 -36.73 61.26
C LEU A 619 9.07 -38.11 61.86
N ARG A 620 8.56 -38.40 63.08
CA ARG A 620 8.27 -39.75 63.58
C ARG A 620 6.99 -39.70 64.38
N LYS A 621 6.03 -40.52 63.98
CA LYS A 621 4.68 -40.82 64.55
C LYS A 621 3.52 -40.05 63.93
N LEU A 622 2.86 -40.72 62.97
CA LEU A 622 1.43 -41.10 63.14
C LEU A 622 0.98 -41.83 61.86
N VAL A 623 1.24 -43.14 61.87
CA VAL A 623 0.43 -44.12 61.14
C VAL A 623 -0.58 -44.56 62.17
N ASN A 624 -1.88 -44.47 61.81
CA ASN A 624 -3.10 -45.10 62.33
C ASN A 624 -4.19 -44.05 62.63
N TYR A 625 -5.07 -43.88 61.66
CA TYR A 625 -6.51 -44.12 61.65
C TYR A 625 -7.03 -43.78 60.25
#